data_5abb03d054bb8d1043d38fed71f2b887
#
_entry.id   5abb03d054bb8d1043d38fed71f2b887
#
_cell.length_a   1.000
_cell.length_b   1.000
_cell.length_c   1.000
_cell.angle_alpha   90.00
_cell.angle_beta   90.00
_cell.angle_gamma   90.00
#
_symmetry.space_group_name_H-M   'P 1'
#
loop_
_entity.id
_entity.type
_entity.pdbx_description
1 polymer ?
#
loop_
_entity_poly.entity_id
_entity_poly.type
_entity_poly.pdbx_seq_one_letter_code
_entity_poly.pdbx_strand_id
1 'polypeptide(L)'
;MSEFRLGLVLRNMGPQSTAATLAAGARAAEAAGLDDVWVTDHLAIPPDDAEGSGGRYLDPLATLAWLAGCTERIGLGTGVLNLPYRSPLPTAKAIATVQELSGGRLRLGIGVGWMRPEFRALGVDRGRRGALTDEMLAFLGECFAADEVTANGQTFLFKPRPARPPIFVGGAPPHALARAARHGDGWMPMGGDPEALKAPIAELRSRFADAGRADPEVVCMTGLPLGDVTASAGQLAAFRDAGVTRVAAGGRYDDADGFARLVDGMSEARERL
;
A
#
# COMPACT_ATOMS: atom_id res chain seq x y z
N MET A 1 3.51 -21.89 -7.56
CA MET A 1 3.16 -21.09 -6.36
C MET A 1 3.88 -19.75 -6.51
N SER A 2 3.18 -18.62 -6.39
CA SER A 2 3.84 -17.30 -6.37
C SER A 2 4.78 -17.22 -5.17
N GLU A 3 5.94 -16.60 -5.34
CA GLU A 3 6.92 -16.35 -4.26
C GLU A 3 6.25 -15.56 -3.13
N PHE A 4 6.44 -15.99 -1.88
CA PHE A 4 5.92 -15.29 -0.70
C PHE A 4 6.83 -14.11 -0.36
N ARG A 5 6.29 -12.90 -0.40
CA ARG A 5 7.06 -11.66 -0.33
C ARG A 5 6.88 -10.94 1.00
N LEU A 6 7.95 -10.31 1.48
CA LEU A 6 8.01 -9.67 2.79
C LEU A 6 8.45 -8.22 2.70
N GLY A 7 7.69 -7.35 3.33
CA GLY A 7 7.99 -5.93 3.41
C GLY A 7 7.69 -5.35 4.78
N LEU A 8 8.18 -4.14 5.03
CA LEU A 8 8.00 -3.40 6.27
C LEU A 8 7.33 -2.05 6.03
N VAL A 9 6.53 -1.63 7.00
CA VAL A 9 5.95 -0.28 7.00
C VAL A 9 6.96 0.71 7.54
N LEU A 10 7.39 1.64 6.70
CA LEU A 10 8.12 2.84 7.10
C LEU A 10 7.14 3.87 7.66
N ARG A 11 7.35 4.29 8.89
CA ARG A 11 6.49 5.28 9.54
C ARG A 11 6.77 6.67 8.97
N ASN A 12 6.04 7.03 7.90
CA ASN A 12 6.01 8.40 7.35
C ASN A 12 5.20 9.36 8.23
N MET A 13 4.98 8.97 9.49
CA MET A 13 4.24 9.71 10.51
C MET A 13 5.03 9.81 11.81
N GLY A 14 4.69 10.81 12.63
CA GLY A 14 5.28 11.03 13.93
C GLY A 14 6.70 11.64 13.89
N PRO A 15 7.33 11.84 15.06
CA PRO A 15 8.63 12.51 15.15
C PRO A 15 9.74 11.81 14.37
N GLN A 16 9.68 10.50 14.23
CA GLN A 16 10.66 9.69 13.50
C GLN A 16 10.55 9.79 11.97
N SER A 17 9.51 10.43 11.43
CA SER A 17 9.33 10.62 9.98
C SER A 17 10.26 11.71 9.42
N THR A 18 11.55 11.58 9.67
CA THR A 18 12.58 12.46 9.11
C THR A 18 13.14 11.89 7.80
N ALA A 19 13.67 12.76 6.93
CA ALA A 19 14.33 12.31 5.72
C ALA A 19 15.45 11.30 6.01
N ALA A 20 16.27 11.56 7.03
CA ALA A 20 17.38 10.67 7.41
C ALA A 20 16.87 9.28 7.83
N THR A 21 15.88 9.20 8.72
CA THR A 21 15.32 7.93 9.22
C THR A 21 14.66 7.13 8.10
N LEU A 22 13.86 7.79 7.25
CA LEU A 22 13.17 7.12 6.15
C LEU A 22 14.15 6.57 5.10
N ALA A 23 15.19 7.36 4.72
CA ALA A 23 16.20 6.90 3.77
C ALA A 23 17.03 5.76 4.34
N ALA A 24 17.48 5.88 5.60
CA ALA A 24 18.25 4.82 6.27
C ALA A 24 17.43 3.52 6.35
N GLY A 25 16.15 3.61 6.76
CA GLY A 25 15.26 2.47 6.85
C GLY A 25 15.01 1.78 5.51
N ALA A 26 14.72 2.55 4.45
CA ALA A 26 14.51 2.00 3.12
C ALA A 26 15.76 1.29 2.58
N ARG A 27 16.94 1.88 2.77
CA ARG A 27 18.23 1.27 2.38
C ARG A 27 18.56 0.02 3.20
N ALA A 28 18.28 0.03 4.50
CA ALA A 28 18.47 -1.16 5.35
C ALA A 28 17.60 -2.32 4.88
N ALA A 29 16.29 -2.06 4.62
CA ALA A 29 15.37 -3.06 4.08
C ALA A 29 15.83 -3.58 2.71
N GLU A 30 16.29 -2.70 1.82
CA GLU A 30 16.85 -3.08 0.51
C GLU A 30 18.13 -3.91 0.62
N ALA A 31 19.03 -3.54 1.50
CA ALA A 31 20.30 -4.26 1.73
C ALA A 31 20.04 -5.67 2.30
N ALA A 32 19.05 -5.82 3.16
CA ALA A 32 18.59 -7.10 3.70
C ALA A 32 17.79 -7.95 2.69
N GLY A 33 17.56 -7.43 1.48
CA GLY A 33 16.83 -8.13 0.43
C GLY A 33 15.33 -8.27 0.70
N LEU A 34 14.73 -7.40 1.53
CA LEU A 34 13.28 -7.34 1.65
C LEU A 34 12.65 -6.85 0.34
N ASP A 35 11.42 -7.29 0.10
CA ASP A 35 10.75 -7.04 -1.19
C ASP A 35 10.22 -5.61 -1.30
N ASP A 36 9.67 -5.05 -0.22
CA ASP A 36 9.00 -3.74 -0.27
C ASP A 36 9.14 -2.96 1.04
N VAL A 37 9.04 -1.63 0.92
CA VAL A 37 8.69 -0.74 2.03
C VAL A 37 7.36 -0.05 1.74
N TRP A 38 6.56 0.17 2.78
CA TRP A 38 5.20 0.69 2.68
C TRP A 38 5.03 1.95 3.52
N VAL A 39 4.28 2.92 3.04
CA VAL A 39 3.94 4.15 3.76
C VAL A 39 2.43 4.32 3.86
N THR A 40 1.96 5.04 4.89
CA THR A 40 0.54 5.25 5.18
C THR A 40 0.06 6.62 4.71
N ASP A 41 -1.26 6.86 4.70
CA ASP A 41 -1.87 8.06 4.18
C ASP A 41 -2.90 8.66 5.14
N HIS A 42 -2.56 9.81 5.69
CA HIS A 42 -3.46 10.73 6.39
C HIS A 42 -3.11 12.18 6.02
N LEU A 43 -4.10 13.03 5.86
CA LEU A 43 -3.92 14.41 5.43
C LEU A 43 -4.30 15.44 6.52
N ALA A 44 -5.28 15.12 7.36
CA ALA A 44 -5.84 16.06 8.32
C ALA A 44 -6.26 15.35 9.62
N ILE A 45 -5.27 14.99 10.43
CA ILE A 45 -5.50 14.34 11.72
C ILE A 45 -6.01 15.39 12.74
N PRO A 46 -7.18 15.18 13.36
CA PRO A 46 -7.66 16.06 14.40
C PRO A 46 -6.80 15.93 15.69
N PRO A 47 -6.72 16.98 16.52
CA PRO A 47 -5.92 16.95 17.73
C PRO A 47 -6.24 15.77 18.66
N ASP A 48 -7.50 15.39 18.75
CA ASP A 48 -7.98 14.30 19.62
C ASP A 48 -7.55 12.90 19.12
N ASP A 49 -7.18 12.75 17.83
CA ASP A 49 -6.73 11.51 17.22
C ASP A 49 -5.22 11.53 16.89
N ALA A 50 -4.48 12.52 17.43
CA ALA A 50 -3.08 12.76 17.08
C ALA A 50 -2.09 11.89 17.88
N GLU A 51 -2.55 11.00 18.77
CA GLU A 51 -1.70 10.15 19.59
C GLU A 51 -0.70 9.35 18.72
N GLY A 52 0.57 9.39 19.12
CA GLY A 52 1.67 8.67 18.45
C GLY A 52 2.16 9.30 17.14
N SER A 53 1.40 10.22 16.54
CA SER A 53 1.81 10.95 15.34
C SER A 53 2.06 12.45 15.60
N GLY A 54 1.42 13.02 16.61
CA GLY A 54 1.38 14.48 16.83
C GLY A 54 0.73 15.22 15.65
N GLY A 55 -0.10 14.54 14.85
CA GLY A 55 -0.70 15.08 13.63
C GLY A 55 0.27 15.16 12.44
N ARG A 56 1.53 14.74 12.62
CA ARG A 56 2.55 14.78 11.57
C ARG A 56 2.43 13.55 10.67
N TYR A 57 2.11 13.78 9.40
CA TYR A 57 2.16 12.80 8.31
C TYR A 57 2.83 13.44 7.10
N LEU A 58 3.74 12.72 6.46
CA LEU A 58 4.26 13.10 5.14
C LEU A 58 3.34 12.50 4.07
N ASP A 59 3.08 13.26 3.00
CA ASP A 59 2.31 12.75 1.87
C ASP A 59 2.95 11.47 1.31
N PRO A 60 2.19 10.39 1.10
CA PRO A 60 2.75 9.10 0.70
C PRO A 60 3.38 9.15 -0.70
N LEU A 61 2.77 9.82 -1.68
CA LEU A 61 3.31 9.85 -3.05
C LEU A 61 4.59 10.69 -3.12
N ALA A 62 4.63 11.83 -2.42
CA ALA A 62 5.85 12.64 -2.32
C ALA A 62 6.97 11.88 -1.58
N THR A 63 6.63 11.15 -0.51
CA THR A 63 7.58 10.31 0.23
C THR A 63 8.14 9.20 -0.65
N LEU A 64 7.29 8.48 -1.39
CA LEU A 64 7.72 7.41 -2.29
C LEU A 64 8.53 7.92 -3.48
N ALA A 65 8.20 9.09 -4.05
CA ALA A 65 9.00 9.72 -5.10
C ALA A 65 10.43 10.02 -4.61
N TRP A 66 10.53 10.55 -3.39
CA TRP A 66 11.83 10.80 -2.79
C TRP A 66 12.60 9.52 -2.45
N LEU A 67 11.93 8.49 -1.90
CA LEU A 67 12.54 7.19 -1.64
C LEU A 67 12.99 6.47 -2.92
N ALA A 68 12.30 6.70 -4.04
CA ALA A 68 12.72 6.18 -5.35
C ALA A 68 14.13 6.67 -5.75
N GLY A 69 14.47 7.91 -5.39
CA GLY A 69 15.82 8.45 -5.58
C GLY A 69 16.85 8.00 -4.53
N CYS A 70 16.41 7.38 -3.44
CA CYS A 70 17.27 6.89 -2.35
C CYS A 70 17.58 5.40 -2.42
N THR A 71 16.89 4.64 -3.29
CA THR A 71 16.91 3.18 -3.39
C THR A 71 16.94 2.74 -4.86
N GLU A 72 17.34 1.50 -5.14
CA GLU A 72 17.52 1.01 -6.50
C GLU A 72 16.57 -0.15 -6.87
N ARG A 73 16.24 -1.04 -5.94
CA ARG A 73 15.54 -2.31 -6.20
C ARG A 73 14.26 -2.50 -5.42
N ILE A 74 14.23 -2.05 -4.16
CA ILE A 74 13.11 -2.31 -3.25
C ILE A 74 11.80 -1.73 -3.78
N GLY A 75 10.73 -2.49 -3.65
CA GLY A 75 9.37 -2.02 -3.98
C GLY A 75 8.91 -0.90 -3.04
N LEU A 76 8.14 0.02 -3.57
CA LEU A 76 7.68 1.23 -2.88
C LEU A 76 6.17 1.22 -2.81
N GLY A 77 5.59 0.97 -1.64
CA GLY A 77 4.17 0.72 -1.47
C GLY A 77 3.40 1.80 -0.72
N THR A 78 2.13 1.99 -1.09
CA THR A 78 1.16 2.70 -0.25
C THR A 78 0.28 1.71 0.50
N GLY A 79 0.16 1.85 1.80
CA GLY A 79 -0.67 0.96 2.63
C GLY A 79 -1.58 1.74 3.56
N VAL A 80 -2.60 2.37 3.04
CA VAL A 80 -3.12 2.54 1.68
C VAL A 80 -3.11 4.02 1.25
N LEU A 81 -3.22 4.31 -0.05
CA LEU A 81 -3.53 5.64 -0.57
C LEU A 81 -5.06 5.83 -0.57
N ASN A 82 -5.57 6.80 0.16
CA ASN A 82 -7.01 7.07 0.23
C ASN A 82 -7.48 7.90 -0.98
N LEU A 83 -7.98 7.23 -2.01
CA LEU A 83 -8.35 7.87 -3.27
C LEU A 83 -9.38 9.01 -3.13
N PRO A 84 -10.44 8.89 -2.30
CA PRO A 84 -11.43 9.98 -2.17
C PRO A 84 -10.89 11.28 -1.60
N TYR A 85 -9.69 11.28 -1.02
CA TYR A 85 -9.07 12.48 -0.47
C TYR A 85 -8.46 13.40 -1.53
N ARG A 86 -8.41 12.97 -2.79
CA ARG A 86 -7.60 13.58 -3.87
C ARG A 86 -8.39 13.78 -5.15
N SER A 87 -7.99 14.80 -5.91
CA SER A 87 -8.51 15.02 -7.26
C SER A 87 -7.94 13.99 -8.25
N PRO A 88 -8.75 13.44 -9.17
CA PRO A 88 -8.35 12.32 -10.04
C PRO A 88 -7.11 12.61 -10.90
N LEU A 89 -7.12 13.65 -11.73
CA LEU A 89 -6.05 13.92 -12.68
C LEU A 89 -4.69 14.25 -12.04
N PRO A 90 -4.59 15.14 -11.03
CA PRO A 90 -3.33 15.36 -10.33
C PRO A 90 -2.79 14.09 -9.66
N THR A 91 -3.67 13.27 -9.10
CA THR A 91 -3.27 12.00 -8.44
C THR A 91 -2.79 10.97 -9.47
N ALA A 92 -3.49 10.82 -10.60
CA ALA A 92 -3.04 9.95 -11.69
C ALA A 92 -1.64 10.37 -12.19
N LYS A 93 -1.42 11.68 -12.34
CA LYS A 93 -0.11 12.24 -12.75
C LYS A 93 0.98 11.95 -11.71
N ALA A 94 0.69 12.11 -10.43
CA ALA A 94 1.65 11.84 -9.36
C ALA A 94 2.01 10.33 -9.31
N ILE A 95 1.01 9.43 -9.42
CA ILE A 95 1.20 7.98 -9.49
C ILE A 95 2.09 7.61 -10.69
N ALA A 96 1.79 8.13 -11.89
CA ALA A 96 2.60 7.89 -13.09
C ALA A 96 4.04 8.40 -12.92
N THR A 97 4.21 9.56 -12.28
CA THR A 97 5.54 10.12 -12.01
C THR A 97 6.34 9.25 -11.04
N VAL A 98 5.74 8.80 -9.94
CA VAL A 98 6.43 7.89 -9.00
C VAL A 98 6.80 6.57 -9.68
N GLN A 99 5.90 6.02 -10.48
CA GLN A 99 6.13 4.77 -11.23
C GLN A 99 7.28 4.93 -12.23
N GLU A 100 7.34 6.04 -12.95
CA GLU A 100 8.42 6.37 -13.88
C GLU A 100 9.77 6.54 -13.16
N LEU A 101 9.82 7.41 -12.15
CA LEU A 101 11.04 7.73 -11.40
C LEU A 101 11.57 6.53 -10.61
N SER A 102 10.70 5.64 -10.18
CA SER A 102 11.10 4.42 -9.48
C SER A 102 11.52 3.28 -10.41
N GLY A 103 11.42 3.44 -11.73
CA GLY A 103 11.69 2.36 -12.69
C GLY A 103 10.70 1.19 -12.55
N GLY A 104 9.43 1.48 -12.25
CA GLY A 104 8.37 0.45 -12.17
C GLY A 104 8.22 -0.22 -10.80
N ARG A 105 8.81 0.35 -9.75
CA ARG A 105 8.80 -0.25 -8.40
C ARG A 105 7.60 0.11 -7.54
N LEU A 106 6.69 0.98 -8.00
CA LEU A 106 5.51 1.37 -7.22
C LEU A 106 4.54 0.19 -7.03
N ARG A 107 4.02 0.04 -5.81
CA ARG A 107 2.97 -0.90 -5.39
C ARG A 107 1.82 -0.08 -4.81
N LEU A 108 0.70 -0.02 -5.50
CA LEU A 108 -0.38 0.89 -5.14
C LEU A 108 -1.46 0.19 -4.31
N GLY A 109 -1.29 0.17 -3.00
CA GLY A 109 -2.39 -0.15 -2.08
C GLY A 109 -3.34 1.04 -2.00
N ILE A 110 -4.63 0.84 -2.26
CA ILE A 110 -5.64 1.91 -2.25
C ILE A 110 -6.71 1.68 -1.20
N GLY A 111 -7.24 2.76 -0.65
CA GLY A 111 -8.31 2.75 0.33
C GLY A 111 -9.44 3.71 0.00
N VAL A 112 -10.59 3.50 0.66
CA VAL A 112 -11.76 4.36 0.57
C VAL A 112 -11.79 5.46 1.64
N GLY A 113 -10.82 5.46 2.58
CA GLY A 113 -10.82 6.33 3.74
C GLY A 113 -11.86 5.96 4.80
N TRP A 114 -11.57 6.27 6.05
CA TRP A 114 -12.45 5.94 7.19
C TRP A 114 -12.70 7.12 8.14
N MET A 115 -11.72 8.00 8.32
CA MET A 115 -11.70 9.05 9.33
C MET A 115 -12.65 10.20 8.97
N ARG A 116 -13.76 10.32 9.70
CA ARG A 116 -14.79 11.36 9.45
C ARG A 116 -14.26 12.80 9.50
N PRO A 117 -13.37 13.18 10.46
CA PRO A 117 -12.79 14.51 10.48
C PRO A 117 -12.01 14.88 9.21
N GLU A 118 -11.24 13.96 8.64
CA GLU A 118 -10.51 14.21 7.39
C GLU A 118 -11.45 14.50 6.23
N PHE A 119 -12.52 13.71 6.06
CA PHE A 119 -13.55 13.98 5.03
C PHE A 119 -14.15 15.37 5.19
N ARG A 120 -14.44 15.80 6.43
CA ARG A 120 -14.95 17.15 6.69
C ARG A 120 -13.92 18.22 6.35
N ALA A 121 -12.68 18.07 6.75
CA ALA A 121 -11.58 19.01 6.46
C ALA A 121 -11.33 19.17 4.96
N LEU A 122 -11.48 18.07 4.21
CA LEU A 122 -11.31 18.03 2.76
C LEU A 122 -12.55 18.49 1.96
N GLY A 123 -13.69 18.71 2.63
CA GLY A 123 -14.95 19.05 1.96
C GLY A 123 -15.53 17.91 1.11
N VAL A 124 -15.15 16.67 1.41
CA VAL A 124 -15.57 15.48 0.66
C VAL A 124 -16.71 14.77 1.36
N ASP A 125 -17.78 14.43 0.61
CA ASP A 125 -18.87 13.63 1.13
C ASP A 125 -18.40 12.18 1.39
N ARG A 126 -18.26 11.83 2.67
CA ARG A 126 -17.89 10.48 3.11
C ARG A 126 -18.91 9.42 2.64
N GLY A 127 -20.16 9.79 2.46
CA GLY A 127 -21.22 8.88 1.94
C GLY A 127 -20.89 8.39 0.54
N ARG A 128 -20.22 9.22 -0.27
CA ARG A 128 -19.84 8.90 -1.64
C ARG A 128 -18.46 8.22 -1.75
N ARG A 129 -17.74 7.99 -0.66
CA ARG A 129 -16.33 7.52 -0.70
C ARG A 129 -16.12 6.26 -1.58
N GLY A 130 -17.07 5.32 -1.57
CA GLY A 130 -17.00 4.12 -2.42
C GLY A 130 -17.10 4.45 -3.90
N ALA A 131 -18.11 5.26 -4.28
CA ALA A 131 -18.29 5.71 -5.66
C ALA A 131 -17.12 6.54 -6.16
N LEU A 132 -16.63 7.48 -5.35
CA LEU A 132 -15.44 8.29 -5.68
C LEU A 132 -14.19 7.43 -5.90
N THR A 133 -14.04 6.35 -5.12
CA THR A 133 -12.94 5.41 -5.31
C THR A 133 -13.10 4.65 -6.64
N ASP A 134 -14.30 4.19 -6.96
CA ASP A 134 -14.57 3.45 -8.21
C ASP A 134 -14.37 4.37 -9.43
N GLU A 135 -14.87 5.61 -9.37
CA GLU A 135 -14.67 6.65 -10.39
C GLU A 135 -13.17 6.92 -10.63
N MET A 136 -12.40 7.09 -9.55
CA MET A 136 -10.95 7.32 -9.65
C MET A 136 -10.19 6.12 -10.20
N LEU A 137 -10.54 4.89 -9.80
CA LEU A 137 -9.92 3.67 -10.33
C LEU A 137 -10.20 3.48 -11.81
N ALA A 138 -11.42 3.78 -12.27
CA ALA A 138 -11.75 3.77 -13.69
C ALA A 138 -10.90 4.79 -14.46
N PHE A 139 -10.83 6.03 -13.97
CA PHE A 139 -10.01 7.10 -14.56
C PHE A 139 -8.51 6.76 -14.59
N LEU A 140 -7.97 6.16 -13.52
CA LEU A 140 -6.60 5.64 -13.52
C LEU A 140 -6.41 4.59 -14.63
N GLY A 141 -7.36 3.68 -14.79
CA GLY A 141 -7.34 2.69 -15.88
C GLY A 141 -7.24 3.36 -17.24
N GLU A 142 -8.03 4.39 -17.52
CA GLU A 142 -7.99 5.17 -18.77
C GLU A 142 -6.63 5.85 -18.96
N CYS A 143 -6.10 6.52 -17.94
CA CYS A 143 -4.82 7.21 -17.98
C CYS A 143 -3.64 6.28 -18.34
N PHE A 144 -3.66 5.06 -17.83
CA PHE A 144 -2.59 4.09 -18.11
C PHE A 144 -2.83 3.27 -19.38
N ALA A 145 -4.03 3.31 -19.97
CA ALA A 145 -4.35 2.57 -21.20
C ALA A 145 -4.05 3.34 -22.48
N ALA A 146 -4.13 4.68 -22.48
CA ALA A 146 -4.01 5.50 -23.68
C ALA A 146 -3.15 6.75 -23.47
N ASP A 147 -2.55 7.24 -24.55
CA ASP A 147 -1.79 8.50 -24.54
C ASP A 147 -2.72 9.72 -24.50
N GLU A 148 -3.90 9.62 -25.11
CA GLU A 148 -4.94 10.65 -25.09
C GLU A 148 -6.06 10.25 -24.14
N VAL A 149 -6.39 11.15 -23.21
CA VAL A 149 -7.42 10.98 -22.21
C VAL A 149 -8.30 12.22 -22.20
N THR A 150 -9.59 12.05 -21.90
CA THR A 150 -10.53 13.16 -21.77
C THR A 150 -11.04 13.27 -20.34
N ALA A 151 -10.95 14.46 -19.74
CA ALA A 151 -11.57 14.77 -18.46
C ALA A 151 -12.30 16.12 -18.55
N ASN A 152 -13.52 16.20 -18.01
CA ASN A 152 -14.36 17.41 -18.03
C ASN A 152 -14.51 18.01 -19.44
N GLY A 153 -14.61 17.17 -20.47
CA GLY A 153 -14.75 17.61 -21.86
C GLY A 153 -13.45 18.12 -22.51
N GLN A 154 -12.33 18.09 -21.82
CA GLN A 154 -11.02 18.46 -22.37
C GLN A 154 -10.18 17.22 -22.62
N THR A 155 -9.76 17.02 -23.87
CA THR A 155 -8.77 15.98 -24.26
C THR A 155 -7.35 16.51 -24.03
N PHE A 156 -6.48 15.64 -23.53
CA PHE A 156 -5.08 15.96 -23.25
C PHE A 156 -4.18 14.73 -23.40
N LEU A 157 -2.88 14.96 -23.56
CA LEU A 157 -1.88 13.90 -23.54
C LEU A 157 -1.50 13.55 -22.09
N PHE A 158 -1.67 12.27 -21.73
CA PHE A 158 -1.24 11.76 -20.42
C PHE A 158 0.15 11.12 -20.53
N LYS A 159 1.19 11.93 -20.27
CA LYS A 159 2.60 11.50 -20.29
C LYS A 159 3.36 12.07 -19.07
N PRO A 160 4.36 11.31 -18.49
CA PRO A 160 4.75 9.97 -18.90
C PRO A 160 3.62 8.95 -18.68
N ARG A 161 3.64 7.86 -19.45
CA ARG A 161 2.72 6.74 -19.31
C ARG A 161 3.52 5.44 -19.17
N PRO A 162 4.12 5.21 -17.99
CA PRO A 162 4.78 3.94 -17.69
C PRO A 162 3.77 2.78 -17.63
N ALA A 163 4.26 1.56 -17.48
CA ALA A 163 3.40 0.43 -17.16
C ALA A 163 2.60 0.72 -15.88
N ARG A 164 1.30 0.40 -15.89
CA ARG A 164 0.43 0.61 -14.72
C ARG A 164 1.00 -0.12 -13.49
N PRO A 165 1.14 0.54 -12.33
CA PRO A 165 1.54 -0.14 -11.12
C PRO A 165 0.49 -1.18 -10.72
N PRO A 166 0.86 -2.29 -10.08
CA PRO A 166 -0.11 -3.21 -9.49
C PRO A 166 -0.91 -2.50 -8.40
N ILE A 167 -2.24 -2.73 -8.42
CA ILE A 167 -3.21 -2.09 -7.54
C ILE A 167 -3.80 -3.12 -6.58
N PHE A 168 -3.65 -2.88 -5.27
CA PHE A 168 -4.18 -3.71 -4.20
C PHE A 168 -5.28 -2.97 -3.46
N VAL A 169 -6.50 -3.51 -3.46
CA VAL A 169 -7.67 -2.84 -2.89
C VAL A 169 -7.79 -3.12 -1.41
N GLY A 170 -7.66 -2.07 -0.60
CA GLY A 170 -7.86 -2.13 0.85
C GLY A 170 -9.33 -2.20 1.26
N GLY A 171 -9.57 -2.71 2.46
CA GLY A 171 -10.90 -2.78 3.07
C GLY A 171 -11.44 -4.20 3.24
N ALA A 172 -12.65 -4.28 3.82
CA ALA A 172 -13.30 -5.54 4.15
C ALA A 172 -14.24 -6.05 3.04
N PRO A 173 -14.44 -7.38 2.96
CA PRO A 173 -15.51 -7.96 2.14
C PRO A 173 -16.90 -7.40 2.50
N PRO A 174 -17.89 -7.43 1.59
CA PRO A 174 -17.77 -7.92 0.21
C PRO A 174 -17.26 -6.84 -0.76
N HIS A 175 -17.30 -5.54 -0.35
CA HIS A 175 -17.03 -4.41 -1.25
C HIS A 175 -15.59 -4.35 -1.75
N ALA A 176 -14.62 -4.66 -0.87
CA ALA A 176 -13.21 -4.66 -1.26
C ALA A 176 -12.93 -5.73 -2.31
N LEU A 177 -13.47 -6.94 -2.15
CA LEU A 177 -13.27 -8.04 -3.10
C LEU A 177 -13.91 -7.76 -4.45
N ALA A 178 -15.12 -7.18 -4.46
CA ALA A 178 -15.79 -6.79 -5.71
C ALA A 178 -15.00 -5.71 -6.47
N ARG A 179 -14.46 -4.71 -5.74
CA ARG A 179 -13.63 -3.65 -6.32
C ARG A 179 -12.29 -4.17 -6.82
N ALA A 180 -11.63 -5.07 -6.06
CA ALA A 180 -10.40 -5.72 -6.47
C ALA A 180 -10.59 -6.51 -7.77
N ALA A 181 -11.66 -7.29 -7.86
CA ALA A 181 -11.98 -8.07 -9.07
C ALA A 181 -12.28 -7.18 -10.28
N ARG A 182 -12.81 -5.97 -10.08
CA ARG A 182 -13.13 -5.04 -11.17
C ARG A 182 -11.94 -4.19 -11.62
N HIS A 183 -11.13 -3.68 -10.70
CA HIS A 183 -10.16 -2.63 -10.98
C HIS A 183 -8.73 -2.94 -10.50
N GLY A 184 -8.56 -3.84 -9.53
CA GLY A 184 -7.27 -4.12 -8.88
C GLY A 184 -6.58 -5.37 -9.42
N ASP A 185 -5.40 -5.63 -8.92
CA ASP A 185 -4.61 -6.85 -9.17
C ASP A 185 -4.59 -7.74 -7.91
N GLY A 186 -5.22 -7.29 -6.84
CA GLY A 186 -5.30 -8.02 -5.60
C GLY A 186 -6.04 -7.27 -4.50
N TRP A 187 -5.99 -7.85 -3.32
CA TRP A 187 -6.64 -7.35 -2.11
C TRP A 187 -5.61 -7.04 -1.02
N MET A 188 -5.85 -5.98 -0.26
CA MET A 188 -4.99 -5.57 0.85
C MET A 188 -5.77 -5.56 2.18
N PRO A 189 -5.96 -6.73 2.81
CA PRO A 189 -6.58 -6.80 4.13
C PRO A 189 -5.71 -6.22 5.22
N MET A 190 -6.36 -5.72 6.27
CA MET A 190 -5.74 -5.56 7.58
C MET A 190 -5.77 -6.91 8.27
N GLY A 191 -4.59 -7.48 8.53
CA GLY A 191 -4.47 -8.83 9.09
C GLY A 191 -4.59 -8.86 10.60
N GLY A 192 -5.07 -9.98 11.11
CA GLY A 192 -5.11 -10.36 12.51
C GLY A 192 -5.00 -11.88 12.60
N ASP A 193 -6.09 -12.56 12.27
CA ASP A 193 -6.15 -14.02 12.26
C ASP A 193 -6.01 -14.56 10.82
N PRO A 194 -4.93 -15.32 10.50
CA PRO A 194 -4.76 -15.92 9.17
C PRO A 194 -5.92 -16.83 8.76
N GLU A 195 -6.55 -17.55 9.69
CA GLU A 195 -7.68 -18.44 9.39
C GLU A 195 -8.89 -17.66 8.86
N ALA A 196 -9.13 -16.45 9.40
CA ALA A 196 -10.22 -15.59 8.94
C ALA A 196 -10.02 -15.06 7.51
N LEU A 197 -8.82 -15.12 6.96
CA LEU A 197 -8.53 -14.68 5.60
C LEU A 197 -8.82 -15.76 4.55
N LYS A 198 -8.84 -17.05 4.91
CA LYS A 198 -8.97 -18.17 3.94
C LYS A 198 -10.23 -18.06 3.09
N ALA A 199 -11.40 -17.86 3.71
CA ALA A 199 -12.65 -17.78 2.97
C ALA A 199 -12.73 -16.54 2.05
N PRO A 200 -12.38 -15.29 2.50
CA PRO A 200 -12.30 -14.14 1.60
C PRO A 200 -11.28 -14.31 0.45
N ILE A 201 -10.14 -14.94 0.70
CA ILE A 201 -9.14 -15.22 -0.34
C ILE A 201 -9.68 -16.20 -1.38
N ALA A 202 -10.36 -17.26 -0.96
CA ALA A 202 -10.98 -18.20 -1.87
C ALA A 202 -12.06 -17.53 -2.73
N GLU A 203 -12.89 -16.66 -2.13
CA GLU A 203 -13.88 -15.85 -2.85
C GLU A 203 -13.22 -14.91 -3.87
N LEU A 204 -12.13 -14.23 -3.48
CA LEU A 204 -11.40 -13.34 -4.37
C LEU A 204 -10.86 -14.09 -5.60
N ARG A 205 -10.23 -15.24 -5.39
CA ARG A 205 -9.71 -16.10 -6.47
C ARG A 205 -10.81 -16.55 -7.41
N SER A 206 -11.96 -16.98 -6.87
CA SER A 206 -13.13 -17.33 -7.70
C SER A 206 -13.56 -16.16 -8.58
N ARG A 207 -13.69 -14.95 -8.02
CA ARG A 207 -14.06 -13.75 -8.78
C ARG A 207 -13.07 -13.41 -9.89
N PHE A 208 -11.77 -13.60 -9.65
CA PHE A 208 -10.74 -13.38 -10.68
C PHE A 208 -10.80 -14.44 -11.77
N ALA A 209 -10.98 -15.70 -11.40
CA ALA A 209 -11.13 -16.81 -12.36
C ALA A 209 -12.39 -16.62 -13.24
N ASP A 210 -13.52 -16.25 -12.65
CA ASP A 210 -14.78 -15.97 -13.37
C ASP A 210 -14.63 -14.81 -14.37
N ALA A 211 -13.73 -13.85 -14.07
CA ALA A 211 -13.39 -12.74 -14.96
C ALA A 211 -12.26 -13.08 -15.95
N GLY A 212 -11.78 -14.32 -16.01
CA GLY A 212 -10.67 -14.76 -16.89
C GLY A 212 -9.33 -14.08 -16.56
N ARG A 213 -9.13 -13.68 -15.30
CA ARG A 213 -7.94 -12.95 -14.85
C ARG A 213 -6.96 -13.90 -14.15
N ALA A 214 -5.68 -13.51 -14.12
CA ALA A 214 -4.64 -14.21 -13.36
C ALA A 214 -4.96 -14.20 -11.85
N ASP A 215 -4.40 -15.17 -11.11
CA ASP A 215 -4.55 -15.26 -9.65
C ASP A 215 -4.19 -13.93 -8.96
N PRO A 216 -5.05 -13.42 -8.05
CA PRO A 216 -4.81 -12.14 -7.38
C PRO A 216 -3.70 -12.22 -6.37
N GLU A 217 -2.94 -11.14 -6.20
CA GLU A 217 -2.08 -10.98 -5.03
C GLU A 217 -2.93 -10.64 -3.79
N VAL A 218 -2.50 -11.14 -2.63
CA VAL A 218 -3.06 -10.80 -1.31
C VAL A 218 -1.95 -10.19 -0.46
N VAL A 219 -2.03 -8.87 -0.25
CA VAL A 219 -1.05 -8.09 0.51
C VAL A 219 -1.57 -7.84 1.92
N CYS A 220 -1.18 -8.64 2.88
CA CYS A 220 -1.66 -8.50 4.26
C CYS A 220 -0.86 -7.45 5.02
N MET A 221 -1.52 -6.37 5.48
CA MET A 221 -0.94 -5.43 6.45
C MET A 221 -1.19 -5.93 7.87
N THR A 222 -0.14 -6.16 8.64
CA THR A 222 -0.27 -6.71 10.00
C THR A 222 0.87 -6.25 10.90
N GLY A 223 0.70 -6.43 12.21
CA GLY A 223 1.81 -6.41 13.16
C GLY A 223 2.43 -7.80 13.28
N LEU A 224 3.75 -7.86 13.41
CA LEU A 224 4.48 -9.08 13.74
C LEU A 224 5.31 -8.87 15.00
N PRO A 225 5.50 -9.89 15.83
CA PRO A 225 6.37 -9.81 17.01
C PRO A 225 7.85 -9.97 16.60
N LEU A 226 8.38 -9.01 15.81
CA LEU A 226 9.71 -9.10 15.19
C LEU A 226 10.88 -9.18 16.18
N GLY A 227 10.64 -8.96 17.48
CA GLY A 227 11.59 -9.26 18.55
C GLY A 227 11.61 -10.76 18.98
N ASP A 228 10.62 -11.55 18.53
CA ASP A 228 10.56 -13.00 18.69
C ASP A 228 10.52 -13.65 17.29
N VAL A 229 11.68 -14.05 16.82
CA VAL A 229 11.88 -14.60 15.47
C VAL A 229 11.07 -15.87 15.26
N THR A 230 10.95 -16.74 16.28
CA THR A 230 10.20 -18.00 16.19
C THR A 230 8.70 -17.73 16.05
N ALA A 231 8.16 -16.84 16.87
CA ALA A 231 6.76 -16.43 16.78
C ALA A 231 6.46 -15.74 15.45
N SER A 232 7.37 -14.87 14.97
CA SER A 232 7.24 -14.19 13.67
C SER A 232 7.24 -15.16 12.50
N ALA A 233 8.16 -16.11 12.46
CA ALA A 233 8.21 -17.16 11.42
C ALA A 233 6.95 -18.01 11.42
N GLY A 234 6.47 -18.43 12.61
CA GLY A 234 5.22 -19.17 12.73
C GLY A 234 4.00 -18.41 12.20
N GLN A 235 3.90 -17.11 12.51
CA GLN A 235 2.81 -16.26 12.02
C GLN A 235 2.91 -16.00 10.50
N LEU A 236 4.11 -15.78 9.97
CA LEU A 236 4.34 -15.64 8.53
C LEU A 236 3.96 -16.93 7.78
N ALA A 237 4.34 -18.11 8.30
CA ALA A 237 3.94 -19.38 7.72
C ALA A 237 2.41 -19.53 7.71
N ALA A 238 1.74 -19.18 8.81
CA ALA A 238 0.28 -19.24 8.88
C ALA A 238 -0.39 -18.30 7.84
N PHE A 239 0.13 -17.08 7.62
CA PHE A 239 -0.36 -16.20 6.56
C PHE A 239 -0.14 -16.78 5.16
N ARG A 240 1.06 -17.32 4.88
CA ARG A 240 1.35 -18.00 3.62
C ARG A 240 0.38 -19.17 3.36
N ASP A 241 0.16 -20.00 4.37
CA ASP A 241 -0.70 -21.19 4.27
C ASP A 241 -2.19 -20.80 4.16
N ALA A 242 -2.57 -19.61 4.63
CA ALA A 242 -3.89 -19.03 4.40
C ALA A 242 -4.06 -18.48 2.97
N GLY A 243 -2.99 -18.38 2.18
CA GLY A 243 -3.03 -17.91 0.80
C GLY A 243 -2.64 -16.45 0.62
N VAL A 244 -2.10 -15.80 1.66
CA VAL A 244 -1.46 -14.49 1.55
C VAL A 244 -0.20 -14.64 0.68
N THR A 245 0.03 -13.71 -0.24
CA THR A 245 1.18 -13.73 -1.15
C THR A 245 2.26 -12.74 -0.74
N ARG A 246 1.89 -11.75 0.09
CA ARG A 246 2.79 -10.70 0.55
C ARG A 246 2.38 -10.21 1.94
N VAL A 247 3.34 -9.95 2.81
CA VAL A 247 3.12 -9.34 4.13
C VAL A 247 3.81 -7.98 4.18
N ALA A 248 3.06 -6.95 4.59
CA ALA A 248 3.56 -5.63 4.94
C ALA A 248 3.49 -5.49 6.47
N ALA A 249 4.58 -5.76 7.17
CA ALA A 249 4.58 -5.75 8.62
C ALA A 249 4.84 -4.36 9.20
N GLY A 250 3.96 -3.93 10.08
CA GLY A 250 4.13 -2.72 10.88
C GLY A 250 4.85 -3.00 12.20
N GLY A 251 5.69 -2.07 12.64
CA GLY A 251 6.35 -2.12 13.93
C GLY A 251 6.53 -0.71 14.50
N ARG A 252 6.71 -0.60 15.82
CA ARG A 252 7.06 0.66 16.48
C ARG A 252 8.59 0.79 16.53
N TYR A 253 9.08 1.97 16.20
CA TYR A 253 10.48 2.35 16.34
C TYR A 253 10.59 3.87 16.50
N ASP A 254 11.66 4.35 17.09
CA ASP A 254 11.87 5.76 17.38
C ASP A 254 12.95 6.40 16.50
N ASP A 255 13.83 5.58 15.91
CA ASP A 255 14.97 6.00 15.11
C ASP A 255 15.32 4.97 14.02
N ALA A 256 16.36 5.25 13.24
CA ALA A 256 16.85 4.37 12.19
C ALA A 256 17.34 3.01 12.72
N ASP A 257 18.00 2.99 13.88
CA ASP A 257 18.50 1.76 14.50
C ASP A 257 17.35 0.87 14.98
N GLY A 258 16.28 1.49 15.51
CA GLY A 258 15.05 0.78 15.84
C GLY A 258 14.41 0.13 14.63
N PHE A 259 14.39 0.81 13.48
CA PHE A 259 13.89 0.22 12.25
C PHE A 259 14.82 -0.90 11.73
N ALA A 260 16.16 -0.73 11.83
CA ALA A 260 17.10 -1.77 11.44
C ALA A 260 16.86 -3.07 12.22
N ARG A 261 16.58 -2.99 13.52
CA ARG A 261 16.19 -4.18 14.32
C ARG A 261 14.92 -4.87 13.81
N LEU A 262 13.94 -4.12 13.27
CA LEU A 262 12.77 -4.74 12.63
C LEU A 262 13.15 -5.45 11.32
N VAL A 263 14.08 -4.88 10.56
CA VAL A 263 14.63 -5.49 9.33
C VAL A 263 15.35 -6.80 9.67
N ASP A 264 16.20 -6.80 10.69
CA ASP A 264 16.92 -7.99 11.15
C ASP A 264 15.93 -9.09 11.57
N GLY A 265 14.96 -8.76 12.43
CA GLY A 265 13.93 -9.71 12.87
C GLY A 265 13.09 -10.29 11.72
N MET A 266 12.77 -9.48 10.70
CA MET A 266 12.06 -9.95 9.51
C MET A 266 12.93 -10.88 8.66
N SER A 267 14.22 -10.54 8.49
CA SER A 267 15.18 -11.34 7.73
C SER A 267 15.41 -12.69 8.38
N GLU A 268 15.64 -12.73 9.70
CA GLU A 268 15.79 -13.98 10.45
C GLU A 268 14.51 -14.84 10.44
N ALA A 269 13.33 -14.21 10.51
CA ALA A 269 12.06 -14.92 10.42
C ALA A 269 11.87 -15.54 9.03
N ARG A 270 12.29 -14.84 7.95
CA ARG A 270 12.25 -15.35 6.57
C ARG A 270 13.13 -16.59 6.39
N GLU A 271 14.32 -16.63 6.99
CA GLU A 271 15.24 -17.78 6.90
C GLU A 271 14.66 -19.06 7.53
N ARG A 272 13.61 -18.93 8.34
CA ARG A 272 12.92 -20.07 9.00
C ARG A 272 11.62 -20.50 8.31
N LEU A 273 11.25 -19.86 7.19
CA LEU A 273 10.05 -20.19 6.40
C LEU A 273 10.30 -21.33 5.41
#